data_6088d47c1188886d44eec79081bbfaff
#
_entry.id   6088d47c1188886d44eec79081bbfaff
#
_cell.length_a   1.000
_cell.length_b   1.000
_cell.length_c   1.000
_cell.angle_alpha   90.00
_cell.angle_beta   90.00
_cell.angle_gamma   90.00
#
_symmetry.space_group_name_H-M   'P 1'
#
loop_
_entity.id
_entity.type
_entity.pdbx_description
1 polymer ?
#
loop_
_entity_poly.entity_id
_entity_poly.type
_entity_poly.pdbx_seq_one_letter_code
_entity_poly.pdbx_strand_id
1 'polypeptide(L)'
;KNLGPNIMGEANMDGSIYISDKIIPNSFEERQVVSHEMVHATQMRTGKLEYGDYHVKYDGVTYPRETRNGKDMIKIDGKWTEAGGDFPWEKDANYGNA
;
A
#
# COMPACT_ATOMS: atom_id res chain seq x y z
N LYS A 1 11.65 -9.15 6.99
CA LYS A 1 11.79 -9.53 5.58
C LYS A 1 12.49 -8.42 4.80
N ASN A 2 13.29 -8.79 3.84
CA ASN A 2 13.92 -7.82 2.95
C ASN A 2 12.93 -7.46 1.83
N LEU A 3 12.38 -6.27 1.90
CA LEU A 3 11.33 -5.80 0.97
C LEU A 3 11.87 -4.91 -0.15
N GLY A 4 13.17 -4.67 -0.18
CA GLY A 4 13.78 -3.77 -1.14
C GLY A 4 14.16 -2.41 -0.53
N PRO A 5 14.84 -1.55 -1.29
CA PRO A 5 15.54 -0.39 -0.72
C PRO A 5 14.66 0.71 -0.13
N ASN A 6 13.44 0.87 -0.59
CA ASN A 6 12.57 1.97 -0.14
C ASN A 6 11.23 1.51 0.40
N ILE A 7 11.10 0.21 0.71
CA ILE A 7 9.86 -0.36 1.20
C ILE A 7 10.02 -0.73 2.66
N MET A 8 9.26 -0.06 3.54
CA MET A 8 9.32 -0.29 4.98
C MET A 8 8.34 -1.37 5.44
N GLY A 9 7.24 -1.54 4.75
CA GLY A 9 6.24 -2.54 5.09
C GLY A 9 5.39 -2.93 3.89
N GLU A 10 4.68 -4.04 4.02
CA GLU A 10 3.83 -4.57 2.96
C GLU A 10 2.63 -5.27 3.57
N ALA A 11 1.42 -4.91 3.13
CA ALA A 11 0.20 -5.62 3.48
C ALA A 11 -0.27 -6.42 2.27
N ASN A 12 -0.67 -7.66 2.48
CA ASN A 12 -1.07 -8.56 1.40
C ASN A 12 -2.55 -8.93 1.49
N MET A 13 -3.11 -9.34 0.36
CA MET A 13 -4.53 -9.68 0.27
C MET A 13 -4.93 -10.86 1.17
N ASP A 14 -3.98 -11.72 1.53
CA ASP A 14 -4.23 -12.83 2.45
C ASP A 14 -4.27 -12.41 3.93
N GLY A 15 -4.09 -11.12 4.22
CA GLY A 15 -4.08 -10.58 5.58
C GLY A 15 -2.70 -10.55 6.22
N SER A 16 -1.67 -11.02 5.54
CA SER A 16 -0.32 -10.97 6.09
C SER A 16 0.30 -9.59 5.98
N ILE A 17 1.15 -9.25 6.95
CA ILE A 17 1.90 -8.00 6.97
C ILE A 17 3.37 -8.33 7.13
N TYR A 18 4.21 -7.78 6.26
CA TYR A 18 5.66 -7.92 6.34
C TYR A 18 6.27 -6.57 6.68
N ILE A 19 7.23 -6.58 7.58
CA ILE A 19 7.98 -5.38 7.97
C ILE A 19 9.42 -5.53 7.49
N SER A 20 10.00 -4.45 6.98
CA SER A 20 11.39 -4.44 6.51
C SER A 20 12.34 -4.84 7.64
N ASP A 21 13.34 -5.66 7.32
CA ASP A 21 14.38 -6.05 8.26
C ASP A 21 15.32 -4.89 8.64
N LYS A 22 15.21 -3.76 7.95
CA LYS A 22 15.94 -2.53 8.27
C LYS A 22 15.32 -1.75 9.41
N ILE A 23 14.09 -2.07 9.80
CA ILE A 23 13.40 -1.39 10.91
C ILE A 23 13.79 -2.03 12.22
N ILE A 24 14.15 -1.21 13.20
CA ILE A 24 14.55 -1.68 14.52
C ILE A 24 13.31 -2.21 15.25
N PRO A 25 13.33 -3.47 15.74
CA PRO A 25 12.21 -4.03 16.50
C PRO A 25 11.87 -3.20 17.75
N ASN A 26 10.58 -3.07 18.02
CA ASN A 26 10.04 -2.32 19.17
C ASN A 26 10.33 -0.83 19.13
N SER A 27 10.72 -0.29 17.97
CA SER A 27 10.93 1.13 17.79
C SER A 27 9.61 1.85 17.49
N PHE A 28 9.62 3.17 17.64
CA PHE A 28 8.50 4.00 17.24
C PHE A 28 8.21 3.86 15.74
N GLU A 29 9.27 3.77 14.94
CA GLU A 29 9.14 3.57 13.49
C GLU A 29 8.40 2.27 13.15
N GLU A 30 8.73 1.18 13.86
CA GLU A 30 8.03 -0.10 13.66
C GLU A 30 6.53 0.05 13.94
N ARG A 31 6.16 0.73 15.03
CA ARG A 31 4.75 0.95 15.38
C ARG A 31 4.01 1.72 14.30
N GLN A 32 4.65 2.75 13.74
CA GLN A 32 4.05 3.53 12.66
C GLN A 32 3.86 2.70 11.40
N VAL A 33 4.86 1.91 11.02
CA VAL A 33 4.78 1.05 9.84
C VAL A 33 3.70 -0.01 10.03
N VAL A 34 3.64 -0.66 11.18
CA VAL A 34 2.62 -1.66 11.48
C VAL A 34 1.23 -1.04 11.40
N SER A 35 1.02 0.12 12.02
CA SER A 35 -0.28 0.81 11.97
C SER A 35 -0.71 1.14 10.55
N HIS A 36 0.22 1.64 9.74
CA HIS A 36 -0.05 1.94 8.33
C HIS A 36 -0.48 0.69 7.56
N GLU A 37 0.27 -0.40 7.71
CA GLU A 37 -0.04 -1.65 7.00
C GLU A 37 -1.32 -2.31 7.53
N MET A 38 -1.64 -2.14 8.82
CA MET A 38 -2.90 -2.64 9.38
C MET A 38 -4.12 -1.93 8.78
N VAL A 39 -4.01 -0.65 8.48
CA VAL A 39 -5.09 0.06 7.77
C VAL A 39 -5.31 -0.55 6.39
N HIS A 40 -4.24 -0.82 5.64
CA HIS A 40 -4.35 -1.48 4.35
C HIS A 40 -4.94 -2.88 4.47
N ALA A 41 -4.49 -3.67 5.46
CA ALA A 41 -5.04 -5.00 5.68
C ALA A 41 -6.54 -4.94 5.97
N THR A 42 -7.00 -3.95 6.73
CA THR A 42 -8.41 -3.73 7.00
C THR A 42 -9.17 -3.34 5.74
N GLN A 43 -8.60 -2.43 4.93
CA GLN A 43 -9.19 -2.04 3.65
C GLN A 43 -9.39 -3.23 2.73
N MET A 44 -8.42 -4.12 2.65
CA MET A 44 -8.49 -5.34 1.83
C MET A 44 -9.51 -6.33 2.38
N ARG A 45 -9.49 -6.56 3.69
CA ARG A 45 -10.39 -7.51 4.35
C ARG A 45 -11.86 -7.11 4.22
N THR A 46 -12.16 -5.82 4.30
CA THR A 46 -13.53 -5.31 4.20
C THR A 46 -13.99 -5.12 2.75
N GLY A 47 -13.12 -5.36 1.78
CA GLY A 47 -13.43 -5.17 0.38
C GLY A 47 -13.33 -3.74 -0.10
N LYS A 48 -12.90 -2.82 0.76
CA LYS A 48 -12.73 -1.42 0.37
C LYS A 48 -11.58 -1.21 -0.60
N LEU A 49 -10.52 -2.01 -0.45
CA LEU A 49 -9.33 -1.98 -1.31
C LEU A 49 -9.07 -3.35 -1.91
N GLU A 50 -8.91 -3.41 -3.23
CA GLU A 50 -8.59 -4.64 -3.95
C GLU A 50 -7.45 -4.37 -4.94
N TYR A 51 -6.41 -5.19 -4.88
CA TYR A 51 -5.33 -5.16 -5.85
C TYR A 51 -5.50 -6.30 -6.85
N GLY A 52 -5.64 -5.95 -8.12
CA GLY A 52 -5.61 -6.92 -9.21
C GLY A 52 -4.34 -6.75 -10.05
N ASP A 53 -4.15 -7.65 -11.01
CA ASP A 53 -2.97 -7.58 -11.89
C ASP A 53 -3.00 -6.33 -12.79
N TYR A 54 -4.19 -5.90 -13.18
CA TYR A 54 -4.39 -4.81 -14.14
C TYR A 54 -5.22 -3.66 -13.59
N HIS A 55 -5.55 -3.69 -12.29
CA HIS A 55 -6.35 -2.65 -11.67
C HIS A 55 -6.12 -2.58 -10.17
N VAL A 56 -6.47 -1.45 -9.58
CA VAL A 56 -6.67 -1.31 -8.14
C VAL A 56 -8.08 -0.76 -7.97
N LYS A 57 -8.87 -1.40 -7.12
CA LYS A 57 -10.22 -0.95 -6.80
C LYS A 57 -10.25 -0.42 -5.39
N TYR A 58 -10.71 0.81 -5.21
CA TYR A 58 -10.79 1.43 -3.91
C TYR A 58 -12.11 2.17 -3.77
N ASP A 59 -12.86 1.85 -2.72
CA ASP A 59 -14.13 2.48 -2.37
C ASP A 59 -15.12 2.48 -3.56
N GLY A 60 -15.16 1.37 -4.31
CA GLY A 60 -16.05 1.20 -5.45
C GLY A 60 -15.53 1.78 -6.76
N VAL A 61 -14.39 2.46 -6.76
CA VAL A 61 -13.79 3.05 -7.96
C VAL A 61 -12.63 2.18 -8.43
N THR A 62 -12.60 1.87 -9.73
CA THR A 62 -11.54 1.08 -10.33
C THR A 62 -10.52 2.00 -11.00
N TYR A 63 -9.25 1.82 -10.63
CA TYR A 63 -8.12 2.55 -11.20
C TYR A 63 -7.28 1.60 -12.04
N PRO A 64 -7.01 1.90 -13.33
CA PRO A 64 -6.15 1.06 -14.16
C PRO A 64 -4.73 0.94 -13.58
N ARG A 65 -4.15 -0.23 -13.70
CA ARG A 65 -2.80 -0.54 -13.25
C ARG A 65 -2.01 -1.14 -14.38
N GLU A 66 -0.76 -0.70 -14.57
CA GLU A 66 0.08 -1.15 -15.66
C GLU A 66 1.54 -1.06 -15.27
N THR A 67 2.36 -1.99 -15.75
CA THR A 67 3.80 -1.90 -15.61
C THR A 67 4.36 -1.14 -16.81
N ARG A 68 5.04 -0.02 -16.55
CA ARG A 68 5.66 0.82 -17.57
C ARG A 68 7.12 1.03 -17.24
N ASN A 69 8.01 0.68 -18.15
CA ASN A 69 9.46 0.82 -17.97
C ASN A 69 9.95 0.15 -16.68
N GLY A 70 9.38 -1.01 -16.34
CA GLY A 70 9.72 -1.74 -15.14
C GLY A 70 9.12 -1.17 -13.86
N LYS A 71 8.27 -0.15 -13.95
CA LYS A 71 7.63 0.49 -12.80
C LYS A 71 6.14 0.18 -12.76
N ASP A 72 5.62 -0.06 -11.57
CA ASP A 72 4.20 -0.25 -11.33
C ASP A 72 3.52 1.12 -11.33
N MET A 73 2.64 1.34 -12.30
CA MET A 73 1.94 2.62 -12.49
C MET A 73 0.44 2.43 -12.33
N ILE A 74 -0.20 3.39 -11.69
CA ILE A 74 -1.65 3.41 -11.48
C ILE A 74 -2.19 4.72 -12.03
N LYS A 75 -3.28 4.64 -12.79
CA LYS A 75 -3.87 5.83 -13.40
C LYS A 75 -4.83 6.50 -12.43
N ILE A 76 -4.48 7.70 -11.98
CA ILE A 76 -5.28 8.52 -11.07
C ILE A 76 -5.61 9.84 -11.79
N ASP A 77 -6.90 10.19 -11.83
CA ASP A 77 -7.37 11.44 -12.44
C ASP A 77 -6.85 11.63 -13.88
N GLY A 78 -6.78 10.54 -14.64
CA GLY A 78 -6.31 10.56 -16.01
C GLY A 78 -4.79 10.58 -16.17
N LYS A 79 -4.03 10.48 -15.08
CA LYS A 79 -2.56 10.51 -15.11
C LYS A 79 -1.97 9.23 -14.55
N TRP A 80 -0.98 8.67 -15.25
CA TRP A 80 -0.22 7.54 -14.75
C TRP A 80 0.72 8.02 -13.66
N THR A 81 0.61 7.42 -12.46
CA THR A 81 1.37 7.78 -11.27
C THR A 81 2.09 6.56 -10.74
N GLU A 82 3.36 6.71 -10.39
CA GLU A 82 4.14 5.61 -9.82
C GLU A 82 3.55 5.15 -8.49
N ALA A 83 3.48 3.83 -8.29
CA ALA A 83 2.97 3.25 -7.05
C ALA A 83 3.77 3.74 -5.84
N GLY A 84 3.08 3.98 -4.72
CA GLY A 84 3.67 4.55 -3.51
C GLY A 84 3.44 6.05 -3.36
N GLY A 85 2.75 6.69 -4.32
CA GLY A 85 2.42 8.10 -4.24
C GLY A 85 1.19 8.41 -3.41
N ASP A 86 0.61 9.59 -3.64
CA ASP A 86 -0.55 10.09 -2.88
C ASP A 86 -1.87 9.51 -3.39
N PHE A 87 -2.04 8.21 -3.26
CA PHE A 87 -3.30 7.56 -3.64
C PHE A 87 -4.34 7.70 -2.51
N PRO A 88 -5.65 7.63 -2.84
CA PRO A 88 -6.70 7.73 -1.81
C PRO A 88 -6.53 6.73 -0.67
N TRP A 89 -6.16 5.48 -0.98
CA TRP A 89 -5.95 4.45 0.05
C TRP A 89 -4.69 4.70 0.88
N GLU A 90 -3.68 5.36 0.32
CA GLU A 90 -2.49 5.76 1.06
C GLU A 90 -2.78 6.94 2.00
N LYS A 91 -3.59 7.90 1.55
CA LYS A 91 -4.01 9.02 2.40
C LYS A 91 -4.79 8.52 3.61
N ASP A 92 -5.69 7.57 3.42
CA ASP A 92 -6.45 6.97 4.52
C ASP A 92 -5.52 6.28 5.52
N ALA A 93 -4.53 5.53 5.03
CA ALA A 93 -3.58 4.83 5.89
C ALA A 93 -2.72 5.82 6.69
N ASN A 94 -2.23 6.88 6.04
CA ASN A 94 -1.45 7.92 6.71
C ASN A 94 -2.28 8.68 7.74
N TYR A 95 -3.53 8.97 7.42
CA TYR A 95 -4.43 9.65 8.33
C TYR A 95 -4.71 8.80 9.57
N GLY A 96 -4.84 7.48 9.40
CA GLY A 96 -5.04 6.57 10.51
C GLY A 96 -3.86 6.47 11.45
N ASN A 97 -2.69 6.94 11.05
CA ASN A 97 -1.47 6.94 11.85
C ASN A 97 -1.28 8.24 12.66
N ALA A 98 -2.14 9.19 12.45
CA ALA A 98 -2.02 10.48 13.11
C ALA A 98 -2.32 10.45 14.61
#